data_f5c01a87ddd466ee8bbd6b7e2c92fd35
#
_entry.id   f5c01a87ddd466ee8bbd6b7e2c92fd35
#
_cell.length_a   1.000
_cell.length_b   1.000
_cell.length_c   1.000
_cell.angle_alpha   90.00
_cell.angle_beta   90.00
_cell.angle_gamma   90.00
#
_symmetry.space_group_name_H-M   'P 1'
#
loop_
_entity.id
_entity.type
_entity.pdbx_description
1 polymer ?
#
loop_
_entity_poly.entity_id
_entity_poly.type
_entity_poly.pdbx_seq_one_letter_code
_entity_poly.pdbx_strand_id
1 'polypeptide(L)'
;MPPPDPNFWLTGSEVQKGLIEDKFTPVVEQKLAAFGIKTLHCAKPGDDMDALVAAIHEARDLGVDLIACTGGMSVDPDDNTPGAIKRSGARIVTYGAPVLPGAMMCLGYLDAAVKDASAIPVLGLPGCVMYSATTVFDVVLPRIAAGIELTKHDFVVLGEGGLIVKE
;
A
#
# COMPACT_ATOMS: atom_id res chain seq x y z
N MET A 1 0.33 28.26 4.10
CA MET A 1 -0.76 27.46 3.51
C MET A 1 -0.63 26.07 4.11
N PRO A 2 -1.64 25.52 4.75
CA PRO A 2 -1.54 24.13 5.22
C PRO A 2 -1.32 23.23 3.99
N PRO A 3 -0.55 22.15 4.11
CA PRO A 3 -0.41 21.20 3.01
C PRO A 3 -1.82 20.73 2.58
N PRO A 4 -2.05 20.47 1.28
CA PRO A 4 -3.30 19.93 0.84
C PRO A 4 -3.59 18.63 1.60
N ASP A 5 -4.86 18.38 1.91
CA ASP A 5 -5.26 17.12 2.54
C ASP A 5 -4.74 15.96 1.70
N PRO A 6 -3.97 15.02 2.27
CA PRO A 6 -3.40 13.92 1.50
C PRO A 6 -4.51 13.03 0.92
N ASN A 7 -4.37 12.66 -0.33
CA ASN A 7 -5.29 11.82 -1.08
C ASN A 7 -4.72 10.41 -1.25
N PHE A 8 -5.60 9.44 -1.27
CA PHE A 8 -5.24 8.04 -1.31
C PHE A 8 -6.04 7.29 -2.37
N TRP A 9 -5.39 6.32 -3.03
CA TRP A 9 -5.99 5.43 -4.01
C TRP A 9 -5.91 3.98 -3.53
N LEU A 10 -7.01 3.24 -3.62
CA LEU A 10 -7.09 1.83 -3.27
C LEU A 10 -7.43 0.97 -4.49
N THR A 11 -6.71 -0.14 -4.66
CA THR A 11 -7.07 -1.20 -5.61
C THR A 11 -7.36 -2.49 -4.87
N GLY A 12 -8.33 -3.27 -5.35
CA GLY A 12 -8.66 -4.58 -4.79
C GLY A 12 -9.13 -5.56 -5.86
N SER A 13 -8.57 -6.76 -5.86
CA SER A 13 -8.88 -7.81 -6.84
C SER A 13 -10.04 -8.71 -6.41
N GLU A 14 -10.19 -8.98 -5.12
CA GLU A 14 -11.12 -10.00 -4.60
C GLU A 14 -12.60 -9.61 -4.73
N VAL A 15 -12.90 -8.31 -4.76
CA VAL A 15 -14.27 -7.79 -4.80
C VAL A 15 -14.86 -7.80 -6.21
N GLN A 16 -14.04 -7.87 -7.26
CA GLN A 16 -14.51 -7.87 -8.65
C GLN A 16 -15.40 -9.08 -8.98
N LYS A 17 -15.17 -10.21 -8.32
CA LYS A 17 -15.90 -11.47 -8.56
C LYS A 17 -17.29 -11.52 -7.91
N GLY A 18 -17.70 -10.48 -7.16
CA GLY A 18 -19.03 -10.41 -6.52
C GLY A 18 -19.29 -11.50 -5.48
N LEU A 19 -18.26 -12.26 -5.11
CA LEU A 19 -18.36 -13.44 -4.25
C LEU A 19 -18.13 -13.13 -2.77
N ILE A 20 -17.52 -11.98 -2.45
CA ILE A 20 -17.14 -11.62 -1.08
C ILE A 20 -17.43 -10.13 -0.87
N GLU A 21 -17.99 -9.78 0.29
CA GLU A 21 -18.11 -8.41 0.77
C GLU A 21 -16.71 -7.80 0.94
N ASP A 22 -16.51 -6.57 0.43
CA ASP A 22 -15.26 -5.85 0.61
C ASP A 22 -15.04 -5.47 2.06
N LYS A 23 -14.26 -6.26 2.76
CA LYS A 23 -13.86 -6.02 4.14
C LYS A 23 -12.53 -5.30 4.26
N PHE A 24 -11.77 -5.21 3.16
CA PHE A 24 -10.44 -4.63 3.16
C PHE A 24 -10.48 -3.10 3.12
N THR A 25 -11.22 -2.54 2.18
CA THR A 25 -11.33 -1.09 1.99
C THR A 25 -11.72 -0.36 3.28
N PRO A 26 -12.79 -0.73 4.02
CA PRO A 26 -13.16 -0.01 5.22
C PRO A 26 -12.08 0.01 6.31
N VAL A 27 -11.33 -1.10 6.47
CA VAL A 27 -10.27 -1.19 7.48
C VAL A 27 -9.09 -0.29 7.10
N VAL A 28 -8.67 -0.30 5.83
CA VAL A 28 -7.58 0.55 5.36
C VAL A 28 -7.98 2.02 5.45
N GLU A 29 -9.18 2.38 5.02
CA GLU A 29 -9.71 3.74 5.12
C GLU A 29 -9.72 4.25 6.57
N GLN A 30 -10.14 3.42 7.52
CA GLN A 30 -10.13 3.78 8.94
C GLN A 30 -8.71 4.05 9.45
N LYS A 31 -7.74 3.22 9.07
CA LYS A 31 -6.32 3.39 9.46
C LYS A 31 -5.74 4.68 8.86
N LEU A 32 -6.04 4.97 7.61
CA LEU A 32 -5.60 6.17 6.92
C LEU A 32 -6.24 7.44 7.46
N ALA A 33 -7.55 7.39 7.79
CA ALA A 33 -8.29 8.51 8.35
C ALA A 33 -7.71 8.98 9.69
N ALA A 34 -7.09 8.10 10.48
CA ALA A 34 -6.40 8.46 11.71
C ALA A 34 -5.23 9.45 11.49
N PHE A 35 -4.71 9.52 10.25
CA PHE A 35 -3.66 10.46 9.83
C PHE A 35 -4.18 11.57 8.91
N GLY A 36 -5.51 11.75 8.82
CA GLY A 36 -6.12 12.77 7.96
C GLY A 36 -6.08 12.43 6.46
N ILE A 37 -5.69 11.20 6.08
CA ILE A 37 -5.63 10.75 4.69
C ILE A 37 -7.04 10.33 4.24
N LYS A 38 -7.51 10.90 3.13
CA LYS A 38 -8.85 10.64 2.57
C LYS A 38 -8.75 9.81 1.31
N THR A 39 -9.67 8.85 1.15
CA THR A 39 -9.80 8.09 -0.09
C THR A 39 -10.34 8.99 -1.20
N LEU A 40 -9.57 9.15 -2.26
CA LEU A 40 -9.98 9.89 -3.45
C LEU A 40 -10.75 8.99 -4.40
N HIS A 41 -10.26 7.77 -4.60
CA HIS A 41 -10.83 6.81 -5.56
C HIS A 41 -10.51 5.38 -5.15
N CYS A 42 -11.40 4.45 -5.51
CA CYS A 42 -11.21 3.02 -5.34
C CYS A 42 -11.46 2.32 -6.68
N ALA A 43 -10.42 1.70 -7.24
CA ALA A 43 -10.51 0.90 -8.44
C ALA A 43 -10.54 -0.60 -8.12
N LYS A 44 -11.20 -1.38 -8.98
CA LYS A 44 -11.30 -2.84 -8.84
C LYS A 44 -10.83 -3.52 -10.13
N PRO A 45 -9.52 -3.46 -10.43
CA PRO A 45 -8.97 -3.97 -11.69
C PRO A 45 -8.99 -5.49 -11.81
N GLY A 46 -9.26 -6.23 -10.71
CA GLY A 46 -9.14 -7.68 -10.67
C GLY A 46 -7.69 -8.14 -10.57
N ASP A 47 -7.42 -9.39 -10.99
CA ASP A 47 -6.10 -10.02 -10.89
C ASP A 47 -5.26 -9.86 -12.18
N ASP A 48 -5.76 -9.12 -13.18
CA ASP A 48 -5.05 -8.91 -14.43
C ASP A 48 -3.88 -7.93 -14.25
N MET A 49 -2.68 -8.36 -14.64
CA MET A 49 -1.45 -7.59 -14.48
C MET A 49 -1.50 -6.24 -15.18
N ASP A 50 -2.02 -6.19 -16.42
CA ASP A 50 -2.04 -4.97 -17.21
C ASP A 50 -3.10 -4.00 -16.65
N ALA A 51 -4.24 -4.51 -16.18
CA ALA A 51 -5.26 -3.72 -15.51
C ALA A 51 -4.78 -3.13 -14.18
N LEU A 52 -4.00 -3.90 -13.39
CA LEU A 52 -3.38 -3.41 -12.15
C LEU A 52 -2.38 -2.28 -12.43
N VAL A 53 -1.52 -2.46 -13.43
CA VAL A 53 -0.55 -1.42 -13.84
C VAL A 53 -1.27 -0.16 -14.33
N ALA A 54 -2.33 -0.32 -15.13
CA ALA A 54 -3.13 0.80 -15.63
C ALA A 54 -3.79 1.57 -14.46
N ALA A 55 -4.35 0.88 -13.47
CA ALA A 55 -4.95 1.50 -12.29
C ALA A 55 -3.92 2.28 -11.45
N ILE A 56 -2.69 1.76 -11.29
CA ILE A 56 -1.59 2.46 -10.61
C ILE A 56 -1.22 3.74 -11.37
N HIS A 57 -1.12 3.68 -12.70
CA HIS A 57 -0.82 4.86 -13.51
C HIS A 57 -1.95 5.88 -13.48
N GLU A 58 -3.19 5.46 -13.52
CA GLU A 58 -4.36 6.33 -13.38
C GLU A 58 -4.32 7.09 -12.05
N ALA A 59 -4.05 6.38 -10.94
CA ALA A 59 -3.89 6.99 -9.63
C ALA A 59 -2.77 8.04 -9.61
N ARG A 60 -1.59 7.71 -10.17
CA ARG A 60 -0.48 8.66 -10.32
C ARG A 60 -0.92 9.92 -11.08
N ASP A 61 -1.64 9.75 -12.19
CA ASP A 61 -2.04 10.84 -13.07
C ASP A 61 -3.14 11.71 -12.45
N LEU A 62 -3.92 11.17 -11.52
CA LEU A 62 -4.85 11.92 -10.67
C LEU A 62 -4.15 12.74 -9.56
N GLY A 63 -2.84 12.53 -9.36
CA GLY A 63 -2.06 13.28 -8.38
C GLY A 63 -2.34 12.89 -6.94
N VAL A 64 -2.56 11.60 -6.66
CA VAL A 64 -2.69 11.10 -5.29
C VAL A 64 -1.36 11.10 -4.56
N ASP A 65 -1.39 11.17 -3.23
CA ASP A 65 -0.20 11.19 -2.38
C ASP A 65 0.21 9.78 -1.90
N LEU A 66 -0.67 8.78 -2.08
CA LEU A 66 -0.43 7.39 -1.70
C LEU A 66 -1.30 6.46 -2.53
N ILE A 67 -0.72 5.33 -2.94
CA ILE A 67 -1.43 4.24 -3.63
C ILE A 67 -1.34 2.98 -2.75
N ALA A 68 -2.48 2.36 -2.44
CA ALA A 68 -2.52 1.07 -1.78
C ALA A 68 -3.18 0.03 -2.68
N CYS A 69 -2.48 -1.07 -2.88
CA CYS A 69 -2.97 -2.24 -3.62
C CYS A 69 -3.29 -3.35 -2.62
N THR A 70 -4.49 -3.89 -2.71
CA THR A 70 -4.98 -4.99 -1.87
C THR A 70 -5.32 -6.20 -2.73
N GLY A 71 -5.19 -7.41 -2.16
CA GLY A 71 -5.31 -8.66 -2.90
C GLY A 71 -4.03 -9.02 -3.68
N GLY A 72 -3.88 -10.28 -4.06
CA GLY A 72 -2.71 -10.77 -4.79
C GLY A 72 -1.37 -10.51 -4.09
N MET A 73 -1.35 -10.61 -2.77
CA MET A 73 -0.19 -10.29 -1.91
C MET A 73 0.22 -11.46 -1.00
N SER A 74 -0.10 -12.69 -1.37
CA SER A 74 0.38 -13.88 -0.69
C SER A 74 1.63 -14.47 -1.37
N VAL A 75 1.97 -15.70 -1.04
CA VAL A 75 3.09 -16.42 -1.66
C VAL A 75 2.67 -17.23 -2.90
N ASP A 76 1.44 -17.04 -3.36
CA ASP A 76 0.93 -17.77 -4.52
C ASP A 76 1.62 -17.26 -5.80
N PRO A 77 2.08 -18.14 -6.70
CA PRO A 77 2.65 -17.74 -7.99
C PRO A 77 1.71 -16.91 -8.86
N ASP A 78 0.41 -17.02 -8.65
CA ASP A 78 -0.61 -16.26 -9.39
C ASP A 78 -0.87 -14.86 -8.80
N ASP A 79 -0.17 -14.48 -7.72
CA ASP A 79 -0.29 -13.17 -7.10
C ASP A 79 0.44 -12.10 -7.91
N ASN A 80 -0.33 -11.28 -8.60
CA ASN A 80 0.19 -10.32 -9.57
C ASN A 80 0.52 -8.94 -8.98
N THR A 81 0.07 -8.62 -7.76
CA THR A 81 0.19 -7.25 -7.21
C THR A 81 1.64 -6.79 -7.05
N PRO A 82 2.59 -7.54 -6.47
CA PRO A 82 3.99 -7.09 -6.39
C PRO A 82 4.63 -6.91 -7.77
N GLY A 83 4.29 -7.79 -8.71
CA GLY A 83 4.72 -7.70 -10.10
C GLY A 83 4.20 -6.44 -10.80
N ALA A 84 2.91 -6.10 -10.57
CA ALA A 84 2.29 -4.91 -11.12
C ALA A 84 2.92 -3.62 -10.55
N ILE A 85 3.17 -3.57 -9.24
CA ILE A 85 3.85 -2.44 -8.60
C ILE A 85 5.23 -2.24 -9.23
N LYS A 86 6.01 -3.30 -9.41
CA LYS A 86 7.32 -3.22 -10.07
C LYS A 86 7.19 -2.79 -11.53
N ARG A 87 6.25 -3.37 -12.28
CA ARG A 87 6.04 -3.10 -13.71
C ARG A 87 5.49 -1.70 -13.98
N SER A 88 4.82 -1.08 -13.01
CA SER A 88 4.37 0.32 -13.12
C SER A 88 5.53 1.32 -13.18
N GLY A 89 6.76 0.88 -12.93
CA GLY A 89 7.95 1.72 -12.85
C GLY A 89 8.30 2.16 -11.43
N ALA A 90 7.58 1.68 -10.42
CA ALA A 90 7.91 1.99 -9.04
C ALA A 90 9.26 1.37 -8.64
N ARG A 91 10.08 2.17 -7.99
CA ARG A 91 11.33 1.72 -7.36
C ARG A 91 11.00 0.95 -6.09
N ILE A 92 11.12 -0.37 -6.14
CA ILE A 92 10.82 -1.24 -4.99
C ILE A 92 11.85 -1.01 -3.88
N VAL A 93 11.36 -0.68 -2.70
CA VAL A 93 12.13 -0.56 -1.46
C VAL A 93 12.26 -1.92 -0.79
N THR A 94 11.13 -2.59 -0.63
CA THR A 94 11.07 -3.94 -0.07
C THR A 94 9.88 -4.71 -0.62
N TYR A 95 10.07 -6.01 -0.78
CA TYR A 95 9.00 -6.99 -0.87
C TYR A 95 9.26 -8.02 0.22
N GLY A 96 8.43 -7.94 1.26
CA GLY A 96 8.62 -8.65 2.50
C GLY A 96 9.20 -7.76 3.62
N ALA A 97 8.83 -8.10 4.85
CA ALA A 97 9.32 -7.50 6.07
C ALA A 97 9.60 -8.60 7.12
N PRO A 98 10.66 -8.49 7.93
CA PRO A 98 11.03 -9.53 8.89
C PRO A 98 10.16 -9.49 10.16
N VAL A 99 8.87 -9.22 10.02
CA VAL A 99 7.93 -9.01 11.13
C VAL A 99 6.57 -9.63 10.78
N LEU A 100 5.91 -10.21 11.77
CA LEU A 100 4.54 -10.72 11.70
C LEU A 100 3.65 -9.95 12.69
N PRO A 101 2.37 -9.67 12.34
CA PRO A 101 1.76 -9.87 11.03
C PRO A 101 2.20 -8.84 9.98
N GLY A 102 2.16 -9.23 8.70
CA GLY A 102 2.43 -8.32 7.60
C GLY A 102 3.71 -8.62 6.81
N ALA A 103 4.31 -9.81 7.01
CA ALA A 103 5.59 -10.19 6.40
C ALA A 103 5.62 -10.08 4.87
N MET A 104 4.47 -10.17 4.18
CA MET A 104 4.39 -10.09 2.71
C MET A 104 4.15 -8.66 2.19
N MET A 105 4.21 -7.65 3.04
CA MET A 105 4.03 -6.26 2.60
C MET A 105 5.06 -5.86 1.53
N CYS A 106 4.60 -5.15 0.52
CA CYS A 106 5.44 -4.53 -0.50
C CYS A 106 5.38 -3.00 -0.38
N LEU A 107 6.51 -2.34 -0.52
CA LEU A 107 6.60 -0.88 -0.66
C LEU A 107 7.48 -0.54 -1.85
N GLY A 108 6.99 0.36 -2.68
CA GLY A 108 7.75 1.04 -3.72
C GLY A 108 7.44 2.53 -3.75
N TYR A 109 8.23 3.28 -4.49
CA TYR A 109 7.99 4.68 -4.77
C TYR A 109 7.92 4.89 -6.29
N LEU A 110 6.84 5.50 -6.74
CA LEU A 110 6.58 5.83 -8.14
C LEU A 110 6.77 7.34 -8.34
N ASP A 111 7.50 7.71 -9.39
CA ASP A 111 7.65 9.13 -9.71
C ASP A 111 6.29 9.75 -10.03
N ALA A 112 6.03 10.91 -9.45
CA ALA A 112 4.81 11.66 -9.70
C ALA A 112 4.74 12.10 -11.17
N ALA A 113 3.52 12.29 -11.69
CA ALA A 113 3.32 12.80 -13.05
C ALA A 113 3.80 14.26 -13.19
N VAL A 114 3.79 15.01 -12.10
CA VAL A 114 4.24 16.40 -12.06
C VAL A 114 5.73 16.44 -11.74
N LYS A 115 6.49 17.17 -12.57
CA LYS A 115 7.92 17.37 -12.37
C LYS A 115 8.20 18.04 -11.01
N ASP A 116 9.25 17.57 -10.35
CA ASP A 116 9.70 18.06 -9.03
C ASP A 116 8.73 17.82 -7.86
N ALA A 117 7.65 17.05 -8.07
CA ALA A 117 6.81 16.56 -6.97
C ALA A 117 7.46 15.35 -6.28
N SER A 118 7.08 15.14 -5.01
CA SER A 118 7.55 13.98 -4.24
C SER A 118 7.10 12.66 -4.90
N ALA A 119 7.93 11.62 -4.80
CA ALA A 119 7.56 10.31 -5.25
C ALA A 119 6.38 9.75 -4.43
N ILE A 120 5.48 9.07 -5.10
CA ILE A 120 4.25 8.51 -4.52
C ILE A 120 4.55 7.14 -3.94
N PRO A 121 4.34 6.91 -2.63
CA PRO A 121 4.44 5.57 -2.05
C PRO A 121 3.34 4.66 -2.62
N VAL A 122 3.74 3.49 -3.11
CA VAL A 122 2.86 2.44 -3.60
C VAL A 122 3.01 1.23 -2.70
N LEU A 123 1.93 0.88 -2.02
CA LEU A 123 1.88 -0.19 -1.03
C LEU A 123 1.16 -1.42 -1.60
N GLY A 124 1.73 -2.60 -1.43
CA GLY A 124 1.02 -3.86 -1.53
C GLY A 124 0.70 -4.37 -0.12
N LEU A 125 -0.59 -4.43 0.22
CA LEU A 125 -1.05 -4.76 1.56
C LEU A 125 -1.51 -6.22 1.65
N PRO A 126 -0.88 -7.04 2.51
CA PRO A 126 -1.28 -8.43 2.71
C PRO A 126 -2.61 -8.55 3.47
N GLY A 127 -3.33 -9.65 3.26
CA GLY A 127 -4.66 -9.88 3.82
C GLY A 127 -4.78 -9.75 5.34
N CYS A 128 -3.69 -9.99 6.09
CA CYS A 128 -3.70 -9.84 7.55
C CYS A 128 -4.00 -8.41 8.04
N VAL A 129 -3.85 -7.39 7.19
CA VAL A 129 -4.24 -6.00 7.52
C VAL A 129 -5.72 -5.90 7.87
N MET A 130 -6.57 -6.77 7.31
CA MET A 130 -8.01 -6.81 7.62
C MET A 130 -8.32 -7.36 9.01
N TYR A 131 -7.49 -8.29 9.50
CA TYR A 131 -7.82 -9.10 10.68
C TYR A 131 -7.01 -8.74 11.91
N SER A 132 -5.82 -8.19 11.72
CA SER A 132 -4.91 -7.85 12.80
C SER A 132 -5.00 -6.38 13.16
N ALA A 133 -5.13 -6.09 14.47
CA ALA A 133 -5.18 -4.72 14.96
C ALA A 133 -3.90 -3.95 14.59
N THR A 134 -2.75 -4.61 14.68
CA THR A 134 -1.44 -4.03 14.34
C THR A 134 -0.69 -4.96 13.40
N THR A 135 -0.18 -4.39 12.31
CA THR A 135 0.64 -5.06 11.29
C THR A 135 1.84 -4.19 10.94
N VAL A 136 2.73 -4.66 10.07
CA VAL A 136 3.82 -3.83 9.53
C VAL A 136 3.28 -2.54 8.90
N PHE A 137 2.10 -2.58 8.27
CA PHE A 137 1.46 -1.39 7.72
C PHE A 137 1.24 -0.30 8.78
N ASP A 138 0.74 -0.68 9.96
CA ASP A 138 0.48 0.27 11.06
C ASP A 138 1.78 0.88 11.62
N VAL A 139 2.90 0.16 11.52
CA VAL A 139 4.23 0.66 11.96
C VAL A 139 4.81 1.67 10.97
N VAL A 140 4.65 1.45 9.67
CA VAL A 140 5.25 2.32 8.65
C VAL A 140 4.36 3.49 8.24
N LEU A 141 3.03 3.35 8.38
CA LEU A 141 2.05 4.36 7.97
C LEU A 141 2.29 5.75 8.58
N PRO A 142 2.60 5.90 9.89
CA PRO A 142 2.86 7.23 10.47
C PRO A 142 4.01 7.97 9.78
N ARG A 143 5.05 7.25 9.38
CA ARG A 143 6.21 7.84 8.70
C ARG A 143 5.88 8.21 7.26
N ILE A 144 5.13 7.35 6.56
CA ILE A 144 4.64 7.64 5.21
C ILE A 144 3.72 8.86 5.23
N ALA A 145 2.79 8.92 6.20
CA ALA A 145 1.88 10.06 6.36
C ALA A 145 2.62 11.38 6.69
N ALA A 146 3.77 11.28 7.34
CA ALA A 146 4.65 12.43 7.59
C ALA A 146 5.53 12.82 6.38
N GLY A 147 5.38 12.16 5.23
CA GLY A 147 6.16 12.40 4.02
C GLY A 147 7.62 11.91 4.12
N ILE A 148 7.91 11.00 5.04
CA ILE A 148 9.25 10.42 5.21
C ILE A 148 9.39 9.25 4.22
N GLU A 149 10.34 9.37 3.30
CA GLU A 149 10.69 8.29 2.39
C GLU A 149 11.41 7.18 3.15
N LEU A 150 10.82 5.98 3.15
CA LEU A 150 11.38 4.81 3.82
C LEU A 150 12.42 4.12 2.93
N THR A 151 13.42 3.54 3.58
CA THR A 151 14.47 2.76 2.95
C THR A 151 14.37 1.28 3.35
N LYS A 152 15.10 0.40 2.65
CA LYS A 152 15.19 -1.01 3.03
C LYS A 152 15.66 -1.20 4.48
N HIS A 153 16.56 -0.33 4.95
CA HIS A 153 17.08 -0.39 6.32
C HIS A 153 15.97 -0.23 7.36
N ASP A 154 14.98 0.65 7.10
CA ASP A 154 13.85 0.88 7.99
C ASP A 154 13.01 -0.39 8.22
N PHE A 155 12.96 -1.29 7.25
CA PHE A 155 12.31 -2.59 7.41
C PHE A 155 13.22 -3.61 8.09
N VAL A 156 14.52 -3.62 7.78
CA VAL A 156 15.48 -4.56 8.37
C VAL A 156 15.54 -4.42 9.90
N VAL A 157 15.54 -3.20 10.40
CA VAL A 157 15.61 -2.93 11.87
C VAL A 157 14.35 -3.40 12.60
N LEU A 158 13.20 -3.56 11.93
CA LEU A 158 12.01 -4.13 12.54
C LEU A 158 12.16 -5.59 12.93
N GLY A 159 13.10 -6.32 12.32
CA GLY A 159 13.40 -7.71 12.65
C GLY A 159 14.03 -7.89 14.05
N GLU A 160 14.57 -6.81 14.63
CA GLU A 160 15.15 -6.80 15.96
C GLU A 160 14.11 -6.37 17.01
N GLY A 161 13.21 -7.26 17.38
CA GLY A 161 12.17 -7.02 18.39
C GLY A 161 10.73 -7.14 17.87
N GLY A 162 10.50 -6.94 16.60
CA GLY A 162 9.19 -7.11 15.96
C GLY A 162 8.08 -6.21 16.53
N LEU A 163 6.84 -6.70 16.48
CA LEU A 163 5.66 -6.05 17.06
C LEU A 163 5.35 -6.57 18.48
N ILE A 164 6.35 -6.94 19.24
CA ILE A 164 6.15 -7.40 20.62
C ILE A 164 5.77 -6.18 21.47
N VAL A 165 4.50 -6.11 21.84
CA VAL A 165 4.05 -5.20 22.87
C VAL A 165 4.54 -5.75 24.20
N LYS A 166 5.45 -5.04 24.86
CA LYS A 166 5.75 -5.32 26.27
C LYS A 166 4.54 -4.88 27.09
N GLU A 167 3.88 -5.82 27.76
CA GLU A 167 2.89 -5.55 28.78
C GLU A 167 3.50 -4.75 29.93
#